data_56d27cb4f8bdda60a1e3afbdec570f6e
#
_entry.id   56d27cb4f8bdda60a1e3afbdec570f6e
#
_cell.length_a   1.000
_cell.length_b   1.000
_cell.length_c   1.000
_cell.angle_alpha   90.00
_cell.angle_beta   90.00
_cell.angle_gamma   90.00
#
_symmetry.space_group_name_H-M   'P 1'
#
loop_
_entity.id
_entity.type
_entity.pdbx_description
1 polymer ?
#
loop_
_entity_poly.entity_id
_entity_poly.type
_entity_poly.pdbx_seq_one_letter_code
_entity_poly.pdbx_strand_id
1 'polypeptide(L)'
;MATLLGKLFGEAPKTSETPQAFTIKIDPAKFAIATKPQGTIYVQLEALKQKLTKLSSNVENNLMLSIRASTKGNVELASSAFNFDEAYIRKGKFEVEYLTVAYSAFQNLGEEDLKAIKYARMILKDLERLAQLALNIADKAEYVKFANVQDLHKDEYGLKPMGDITAEMIKKAVEAYVSGNSKHASETLVMMNEIQSLYDTAVAKIKSSVNDQNIINLTGILSIIEHVKASADISCSIASNFC
;
A
#
# COMPACT_ATOMS: atom_id res chain seq x y z
N MET A 1 50.52 -20.77 -12.75
CA MET A 1 49.30 -20.89 -11.89
C MET A 1 48.15 -19.97 -12.35
N ALA A 2 47.95 -19.84 -13.67
CA ALA A 2 46.91 -18.92 -14.18
C ALA A 2 45.83 -19.63 -15.04
N THR A 3 45.71 -20.94 -14.96
CA THR A 3 44.86 -21.74 -15.87
C THR A 3 43.79 -22.59 -15.18
N LEU A 4 43.63 -22.49 -13.86
CA LEU A 4 42.62 -23.28 -13.13
C LEU A 4 41.40 -22.45 -12.64
N LEU A 5 41.49 -21.12 -12.61
CA LEU A 5 40.39 -20.24 -12.19
C LEU A 5 39.43 -19.90 -13.33
N GLY A 6 39.85 -20.01 -14.60
CA GLY A 6 38.98 -19.71 -15.76
C GLY A 6 37.96 -20.82 -16.11
N LYS A 7 38.03 -21.99 -15.48
CA LYS A 7 37.09 -23.11 -15.74
C LYS A 7 35.94 -23.21 -14.71
N LEU A 8 35.98 -22.45 -13.64
CA LEU A 8 34.97 -22.48 -12.58
C LEU A 8 33.96 -21.34 -12.65
N PHE A 9 34.29 -20.26 -13.36
CA PHE A 9 33.36 -19.17 -13.63
C PHE A 9 33.27 -19.07 -15.15
N GLY A 10 32.20 -19.61 -15.72
CA GLY A 10 31.92 -19.49 -17.15
C GLY A 10 32.07 -18.03 -17.59
N GLU A 11 32.69 -17.81 -18.75
CA GLU A 11 32.85 -16.49 -19.34
C GLU A 11 31.51 -15.73 -19.30
N ALA A 12 31.52 -14.55 -18.66
CA ALA A 12 30.41 -13.66 -18.70
C ALA A 12 30.07 -13.32 -20.16
N PRO A 13 28.81 -13.40 -20.58
CA PRO A 13 28.43 -13.04 -21.93
C PRO A 13 28.78 -11.58 -22.17
N LYS A 14 29.63 -11.32 -23.14
CA LYS A 14 29.92 -10.02 -23.70
C LYS A 14 28.69 -9.55 -24.49
N THR A 15 27.68 -9.04 -23.80
CA THR A 15 26.66 -8.19 -24.41
C THR A 15 26.61 -6.88 -23.64
N SER A 16 27.33 -5.91 -24.16
CA SER A 16 27.15 -4.51 -23.89
C SER A 16 25.87 -4.04 -24.59
N GLU A 17 24.73 -4.59 -24.19
CA GLU A 17 23.45 -3.95 -24.46
C GLU A 17 23.15 -3.08 -23.25
N THR A 18 23.42 -1.78 -23.40
CA THR A 18 22.78 -0.74 -22.60
C THR A 18 21.29 -1.05 -22.51
N PRO A 19 20.67 -1.05 -21.32
CA PRO A 19 19.24 -1.22 -21.23
C PRO A 19 18.61 -0.18 -22.16
N GLN A 20 17.95 -0.66 -23.22
CA GLN A 20 17.16 0.21 -24.07
C GLN A 20 16.14 0.86 -23.15
N ALA A 21 16.32 2.16 -22.90
CA ALA A 21 15.31 2.97 -22.23
C ALA A 21 14.00 2.68 -22.95
N PHE A 22 13.03 2.11 -22.25
CA PHE A 22 11.71 1.80 -22.76
C PHE A 22 11.04 3.15 -23.03
N THR A 23 11.34 3.72 -24.20
CA THR A 23 10.71 4.97 -24.64
C THR A 23 9.32 4.56 -25.10
N ILE A 24 8.35 4.69 -24.21
CA ILE A 24 6.94 4.64 -24.59
C ILE A 24 6.76 5.78 -25.58
N LYS A 25 6.73 5.48 -26.87
CA LYS A 25 6.29 6.44 -27.90
C LYS A 25 4.81 6.70 -27.66
N ILE A 26 4.53 7.66 -26.80
CA ILE A 26 3.18 8.19 -26.61
C ILE A 26 2.86 8.90 -27.94
N ASP A 27 1.90 8.35 -28.68
CA ASP A 27 1.38 9.03 -29.86
C ASP A 27 0.72 10.34 -29.41
N PRO A 28 1.30 11.51 -29.75
CA PRO A 28 0.77 12.79 -29.29
C PRO A 28 -0.67 13.04 -29.73
N ALA A 29 -1.09 12.45 -30.84
CA ALA A 29 -2.46 12.58 -31.35
C ALA A 29 -3.44 11.75 -30.48
N LYS A 30 -3.06 10.55 -30.05
CA LYS A 30 -3.86 9.74 -29.12
C LYS A 30 -3.91 10.36 -27.72
N PHE A 31 -2.82 10.95 -27.28
CA PHE A 31 -2.76 11.68 -26.02
C PHE A 31 -3.62 12.96 -26.08
N ALA A 32 -3.55 13.73 -27.17
CA ALA A 32 -4.37 14.94 -27.37
C ALA A 32 -5.88 14.63 -27.46
N ILE A 33 -6.28 13.47 -28.02
CA ILE A 33 -7.66 13.03 -28.05
C ILE A 33 -8.14 12.58 -26.68
N ALA A 34 -7.28 11.89 -25.92
CA ALA A 34 -7.58 11.41 -24.56
C ALA A 34 -7.60 12.54 -23.52
N THR A 35 -6.87 13.64 -23.74
CA THR A 35 -6.77 14.78 -22.82
C THR A 35 -7.78 15.89 -23.09
N LYS A 36 -8.63 15.79 -24.11
CA LYS A 36 -9.79 16.71 -24.20
C LYS A 36 -10.74 16.35 -23.06
N PRO A 37 -10.92 17.24 -22.05
CA PRO A 37 -11.82 16.97 -20.95
C PRO A 37 -13.22 16.72 -21.49
N GLN A 38 -13.67 15.47 -21.46
CA GLN A 38 -15.05 15.15 -21.82
C GLN A 38 -15.92 15.44 -20.59
N GLY A 39 -16.72 16.46 -20.66
CA GLY A 39 -17.65 16.83 -19.60
C GLY A 39 -17.24 18.09 -18.81
N THR A 40 -18.04 18.41 -17.81
CA THR A 40 -17.80 19.53 -16.91
C THR A 40 -16.71 19.18 -15.90
N ILE A 41 -16.07 20.18 -15.31
CA ILE A 41 -15.11 20.03 -14.21
C ILE A 41 -15.67 19.12 -13.11
N TYR A 42 -16.95 19.29 -12.77
CA TYR A 42 -17.65 18.47 -11.79
C TYR A 42 -17.62 16.96 -12.13
N VAL A 43 -17.88 16.59 -13.37
CA VAL A 43 -17.87 15.18 -13.81
C VAL A 43 -16.47 14.56 -13.64
N GLN A 44 -15.42 15.31 -13.95
CA GLN A 44 -14.04 14.82 -13.78
C GLN A 44 -13.65 14.66 -12.30
N LEU A 45 -14.08 15.58 -11.44
CA LEU A 45 -13.86 15.48 -10.01
C LEU A 45 -14.56 14.25 -9.40
N GLU A 46 -15.82 14.01 -9.79
CA GLU A 46 -16.55 12.83 -9.33
C GLU A 46 -15.91 11.53 -9.84
N ALA A 47 -15.45 11.48 -11.08
CA ALA A 47 -14.71 10.34 -11.61
C ALA A 47 -13.40 10.09 -10.83
N LEU A 48 -12.67 11.14 -10.48
CA LEU A 48 -11.46 11.08 -9.68
C LEU A 48 -11.74 10.52 -8.27
N LYS A 49 -12.78 11.03 -7.60
CA LYS A 49 -13.21 10.54 -6.29
C LYS A 49 -13.60 9.06 -6.32
N GLN A 50 -14.38 8.63 -7.32
CA GLN A 50 -14.75 7.23 -7.50
C GLN A 50 -13.54 6.32 -7.70
N LYS A 51 -12.54 6.76 -8.48
CA LYS A 51 -11.31 5.98 -8.69
C LYS A 51 -10.44 5.91 -7.45
N LEU A 52 -10.36 6.98 -6.67
CA LEU A 52 -9.67 6.96 -5.36
C LEU A 52 -10.35 6.01 -4.39
N THR A 53 -11.67 6.03 -4.28
CA THR A 53 -12.42 5.09 -3.44
C THR A 53 -12.16 3.64 -3.86
N LYS A 54 -12.18 3.35 -5.17
CA LYS A 54 -11.89 2.01 -5.67
C LYS A 54 -10.45 1.58 -5.37
N LEU A 55 -9.49 2.49 -5.54
CA LEU A 55 -8.09 2.21 -5.24
C LEU A 55 -7.88 1.96 -3.74
N SER A 56 -8.50 2.75 -2.87
CA SER A 56 -8.50 2.55 -1.42
C SER A 56 -9.00 1.16 -1.05
N SER A 57 -10.17 0.77 -1.57
CA SER A 57 -10.74 -0.56 -1.32
C SER A 57 -9.82 -1.70 -1.81
N ASN A 58 -9.11 -1.53 -2.92
CA ASN A 58 -8.13 -2.51 -3.37
C ASN A 58 -6.93 -2.60 -2.41
N VAL A 59 -6.46 -1.46 -1.87
CA VAL A 59 -5.37 -1.42 -0.88
C VAL A 59 -5.80 -2.09 0.42
N GLU A 60 -7.01 -1.81 0.93
CA GLU A 60 -7.61 -2.47 2.10
C GLU A 60 -7.64 -3.99 1.94
N ASN A 61 -8.17 -4.45 0.80
CA ASN A 61 -8.27 -5.88 0.50
C ASN A 61 -6.88 -6.54 0.43
N ASN A 62 -5.90 -5.87 -0.17
CA ASN A 62 -4.54 -6.39 -0.28
C ASN A 62 -3.83 -6.44 1.08
N LEU A 63 -4.05 -5.44 1.94
CA LEU A 63 -3.55 -5.45 3.32
C LEU A 63 -4.10 -6.66 4.10
N MET A 64 -5.41 -6.90 4.04
CA MET A 64 -6.04 -8.03 4.72
C MET A 64 -5.59 -9.38 4.15
N LEU A 65 -5.39 -9.47 2.83
CA LEU A 65 -4.83 -10.67 2.18
C LEU A 65 -3.40 -10.93 2.65
N SER A 66 -2.57 -9.89 2.73
CA SER A 66 -1.18 -9.96 3.17
C SER A 66 -1.05 -10.37 4.64
N ILE A 67 -1.87 -9.81 5.53
CA ILE A 67 -1.92 -10.20 6.96
C ILE A 67 -2.34 -11.67 7.08
N ARG A 68 -3.35 -12.10 6.31
CA ARG A 68 -3.79 -13.50 6.30
C ARG A 68 -2.72 -14.44 5.77
N ALA A 69 -1.99 -14.05 4.73
CA ALA A 69 -0.88 -14.81 4.18
C ALA A 69 0.21 -15.01 5.22
N SER A 70 0.63 -13.93 5.88
CA SER A 70 1.70 -13.96 6.88
C SER A 70 1.30 -14.73 8.13
N THR A 71 0.10 -14.48 8.68
CA THR A 71 -0.36 -15.18 9.90
C THR A 71 -0.52 -16.66 9.71
N LYS A 72 -0.77 -17.13 8.48
CA LYS A 72 -0.87 -18.56 8.14
C LYS A 72 0.41 -19.18 7.58
N GLY A 73 1.46 -18.39 7.37
CA GLY A 73 2.66 -18.86 6.65
C GLY A 73 2.32 -19.39 5.25
N ASN A 74 1.31 -18.80 4.59
CA ASN A 74 0.81 -19.29 3.31
C ASN A 74 1.42 -18.51 2.15
N VAL A 75 2.44 -19.10 1.53
CA VAL A 75 3.19 -18.52 0.41
C VAL A 75 2.33 -18.33 -0.84
N GLU A 76 1.32 -19.18 -1.05
CA GLU A 76 0.41 -19.06 -2.21
C GLU A 76 -0.51 -17.84 -2.05
N LEU A 77 -1.01 -17.59 -0.83
CA LEU A 77 -1.74 -16.37 -0.53
C LEU A 77 -0.84 -15.13 -0.63
N ALA A 78 0.44 -15.21 -0.24
CA ALA A 78 1.40 -14.14 -0.43
C ALA A 78 1.60 -13.84 -1.92
N SER A 79 1.81 -14.85 -2.75
CA SER A 79 1.89 -14.70 -4.21
C SER A 79 0.61 -14.08 -4.79
N SER A 80 -0.56 -14.44 -4.23
CA SER A 80 -1.84 -13.83 -4.62
C SER A 80 -1.89 -12.34 -4.27
N ALA A 81 -1.28 -11.90 -3.15
CA ALA A 81 -1.22 -10.48 -2.79
C ALA A 81 -0.34 -9.68 -3.79
N PHE A 82 0.80 -10.24 -4.23
CA PHE A 82 1.63 -9.63 -5.26
C PHE A 82 0.91 -9.53 -6.61
N ASN A 83 0.22 -10.60 -7.02
CA ASN A 83 -0.56 -10.60 -8.25
C ASN A 83 -1.73 -9.62 -8.19
N PHE A 84 -2.37 -9.48 -7.03
CA PHE A 84 -3.45 -8.52 -6.81
C PHE A 84 -2.95 -7.08 -6.92
N ASP A 85 -1.79 -6.77 -6.36
CA ASP A 85 -1.15 -5.46 -6.49
C ASP A 85 -0.93 -5.11 -7.96
N GLU A 86 -0.29 -6.00 -8.73
CA GLU A 86 -0.01 -5.79 -10.15
C GLU A 86 -1.30 -5.58 -10.96
N ALA A 87 -2.31 -6.41 -10.75
CA ALA A 87 -3.52 -6.41 -11.55
C ALA A 87 -4.47 -5.25 -11.24
N TYR A 88 -4.55 -4.82 -9.98
CA TYR A 88 -5.59 -3.90 -9.53
C TYR A 88 -5.06 -2.60 -8.94
N ILE A 89 -3.99 -2.63 -8.15
CA ILE A 89 -3.49 -1.44 -7.45
C ILE A 89 -2.67 -0.59 -8.41
N ARG A 90 -1.70 -1.15 -9.11
CA ARG A 90 -0.88 -0.41 -10.10
C ARG A 90 -1.73 0.15 -11.23
N LYS A 91 -2.72 -0.61 -11.70
CA LYS A 91 -3.67 -0.11 -12.68
C LYS A 91 -4.53 1.03 -12.14
N GLY A 92 -5.06 0.87 -10.93
CA GLY A 92 -5.87 1.90 -10.26
C GLY A 92 -5.08 3.19 -10.03
N LYS A 93 -3.81 3.07 -9.62
CA LYS A 93 -2.89 4.20 -9.53
C LYS A 93 -2.80 4.96 -10.85
N PHE A 94 -2.51 4.27 -11.94
CA PHE A 94 -2.40 4.89 -13.27
C PHE A 94 -3.69 5.61 -13.68
N GLU A 95 -4.87 5.02 -13.39
CA GLU A 95 -6.17 5.64 -13.67
C GLU A 95 -6.36 6.93 -12.87
N VAL A 96 -5.96 6.97 -11.59
CA VAL A 96 -6.05 8.17 -10.74
C VAL A 96 -5.07 9.25 -11.21
N GLU A 97 -3.84 8.88 -11.54
CA GLU A 97 -2.83 9.81 -12.08
C GLU A 97 -3.33 10.45 -13.38
N TYR A 98 -3.86 9.65 -14.30
CA TYR A 98 -4.43 10.13 -15.56
C TYR A 98 -5.56 11.13 -15.32
N LEU A 99 -6.53 10.81 -14.46
CA LEU A 99 -7.64 11.72 -14.16
C LEU A 99 -7.16 13.01 -13.47
N THR A 100 -6.15 12.92 -12.62
CA THR A 100 -5.58 14.11 -11.96
C THR A 100 -4.93 15.05 -12.97
N VAL A 101 -4.20 14.49 -13.95
CA VAL A 101 -3.62 15.27 -15.05
C VAL A 101 -4.72 15.86 -15.94
N ALA A 102 -5.71 15.04 -16.33
CA ALA A 102 -6.83 15.49 -17.15
C ALA A 102 -7.62 16.62 -16.47
N TYR A 103 -7.86 16.49 -15.16
CA TYR A 103 -8.54 17.53 -14.38
C TYR A 103 -7.70 18.82 -14.29
N SER A 104 -6.38 18.69 -14.12
CA SER A 104 -5.47 19.85 -14.10
C SER A 104 -5.39 20.61 -15.42
N ALA A 105 -5.80 20.02 -16.54
CA ALA A 105 -5.76 20.63 -17.86
C ALA A 105 -6.97 21.54 -18.16
N PHE A 106 -7.97 21.63 -17.26
CA PHE A 106 -9.06 22.57 -17.42
C PHE A 106 -8.57 24.02 -17.28
N GLN A 107 -9.08 24.89 -18.13
CA GLN A 107 -8.92 26.33 -17.99
C GLN A 107 -9.90 26.85 -16.94
N ASN A 108 -9.49 27.84 -16.16
CA ASN A 108 -10.31 28.48 -15.12
C ASN A 108 -10.63 27.59 -13.90
N LEU A 109 -9.65 26.80 -13.43
CA LEU A 109 -9.76 26.11 -12.16
C LEU A 109 -9.81 27.14 -11.01
N GLY A 110 -10.82 26.98 -10.14
CA GLY A 110 -10.93 27.75 -8.89
C GLY A 110 -9.97 27.23 -7.82
N GLU A 111 -9.88 27.96 -6.72
CA GLU A 111 -9.04 27.58 -5.58
C GLU A 111 -9.43 26.22 -5.00
N GLU A 112 -10.73 25.93 -4.92
CA GLU A 112 -11.26 24.64 -4.43
C GLU A 112 -10.92 23.49 -5.37
N ASP A 113 -10.90 23.72 -6.69
CA ASP A 113 -10.49 22.72 -7.68
C ASP A 113 -9.01 22.37 -7.51
N LEU A 114 -8.16 23.38 -7.33
CA LEU A 114 -6.73 23.20 -7.11
C LEU A 114 -6.45 22.45 -5.79
N LYS A 115 -7.20 22.74 -4.72
CA LYS A 115 -7.13 22.01 -3.45
C LYS A 115 -7.54 20.55 -3.66
N ALA A 116 -8.64 20.28 -4.38
CA ALA A 116 -9.10 18.93 -4.66
C ALA A 116 -8.03 18.10 -5.40
N ILE A 117 -7.40 18.68 -6.43
CA ILE A 117 -6.31 18.05 -7.18
C ILE A 117 -5.11 17.77 -6.25
N LYS A 118 -4.73 18.73 -5.43
CA LYS A 118 -3.61 18.60 -4.48
C LYS A 118 -3.85 17.43 -3.52
N TYR A 119 -5.02 17.39 -2.89
CA TYR A 119 -5.37 16.34 -1.94
C TYR A 119 -5.46 14.96 -2.60
N ALA A 120 -6.03 14.88 -3.80
CA ALA A 120 -6.07 13.63 -4.56
C ALA A 120 -4.68 13.06 -4.82
N ARG A 121 -3.69 13.91 -5.16
CA ARG A 121 -2.29 13.50 -5.36
C ARG A 121 -1.62 13.06 -4.05
N MET A 122 -1.91 13.75 -2.95
CA MET A 122 -1.38 13.35 -1.64
C MET A 122 -1.92 11.99 -1.23
N ILE A 123 -3.24 11.78 -1.33
CA ILE A 123 -3.89 10.52 -1.02
C ILE A 123 -3.34 9.40 -1.90
N LEU A 124 -3.18 9.63 -3.20
CA LEU A 124 -2.62 8.64 -4.11
C LEU A 124 -1.25 8.17 -3.66
N LYS A 125 -0.35 9.11 -3.31
CA LYS A 125 0.99 8.80 -2.80
C LYS A 125 0.95 7.98 -1.51
N ASP A 126 0.02 8.29 -0.60
CA ASP A 126 -0.12 7.56 0.65
C ASP A 126 -0.74 6.17 0.43
N LEU A 127 -1.69 6.01 -0.50
CA LEU A 127 -2.21 4.70 -0.92
C LEU A 127 -1.12 3.81 -1.55
N GLU A 128 -0.17 4.39 -2.29
CA GLU A 128 1.00 3.66 -2.79
C GLU A 128 1.88 3.14 -1.64
N ARG A 129 2.11 3.97 -0.63
CA ARG A 129 2.90 3.57 0.55
C ARG A 129 2.19 2.46 1.32
N LEU A 130 0.88 2.55 1.48
CA LEU A 130 0.05 1.50 2.10
C LEU A 130 0.12 0.18 1.32
N ALA A 131 0.04 0.24 -0.01
CA ALA A 131 0.18 -0.94 -0.86
C ALA A 131 1.56 -1.59 -0.69
N GLN A 132 2.63 -0.80 -0.64
CA GLN A 132 3.97 -1.32 -0.41
C GLN A 132 4.11 -1.97 0.98
N LEU A 133 3.52 -1.39 2.03
CA LEU A 133 3.51 -2.00 3.36
C LEU A 133 2.75 -3.33 3.36
N ALA A 134 1.63 -3.43 2.63
CA ALA A 134 0.91 -4.69 2.47
C ALA A 134 1.79 -5.77 1.81
N LEU A 135 2.54 -5.43 0.75
CA LEU A 135 3.48 -6.37 0.13
C LEU A 135 4.61 -6.77 1.06
N ASN A 136 5.14 -5.84 1.86
CA ASN A 136 6.16 -6.14 2.86
C ASN A 136 5.64 -7.11 3.93
N ILE A 137 4.36 -7.02 4.30
CA ILE A 137 3.69 -7.98 5.18
C ILE A 137 3.58 -9.34 4.49
N ALA A 138 3.13 -9.38 3.22
CA ALA A 138 2.99 -10.63 2.46
C ALA A 138 4.32 -11.38 2.33
N ASP A 139 5.41 -10.67 2.11
CA ASP A 139 6.78 -11.22 2.02
C ASP A 139 7.17 -12.03 3.27
N LYS A 140 6.63 -11.70 4.45
CA LYS A 140 6.89 -12.43 5.69
C LYS A 140 6.22 -13.80 5.77
N ALA A 141 5.31 -14.13 4.85
CA ALA A 141 4.61 -15.43 4.87
C ALA A 141 5.57 -16.62 4.71
N GLU A 142 6.59 -16.50 3.86
CA GLU A 142 7.62 -17.54 3.70
C GLU A 142 8.43 -17.70 4.99
N TYR A 143 8.83 -16.59 5.58
CA TYR A 143 9.56 -16.57 6.85
C TYR A 143 8.76 -17.24 7.97
N VAL A 144 7.50 -16.91 8.14
CA VAL A 144 6.61 -17.50 9.15
C VAL A 144 6.42 -18.99 8.94
N LYS A 145 6.31 -19.44 7.68
CA LYS A 145 6.23 -20.86 7.32
C LYS A 145 7.44 -21.64 7.78
N PHE A 146 8.65 -21.15 7.53
CA PHE A 146 9.89 -21.80 7.96
C PHE A 146 10.10 -21.79 9.46
N ALA A 147 9.70 -20.71 10.12
CA ALA A 147 9.84 -20.55 11.57
C ALA A 147 8.85 -21.40 12.38
N ASN A 148 7.85 -22.02 11.73
CA ASN A 148 6.78 -22.81 12.39
C ASN A 148 6.13 -22.10 13.58
N VAL A 149 5.80 -20.81 13.40
CA VAL A 149 5.30 -19.95 14.47
C VAL A 149 3.82 -20.23 14.70
N GLN A 150 3.50 -21.23 15.51
CA GLN A 150 2.12 -21.63 15.81
C GLN A 150 1.30 -20.51 16.48
N ASP A 151 1.97 -19.62 17.21
CA ASP A 151 1.31 -18.53 17.95
C ASP A 151 0.66 -17.50 17.05
N LEU A 152 1.16 -17.30 15.81
CA LEU A 152 0.52 -16.44 14.82
C LEU A 152 -0.83 -16.97 14.33
N HIS A 153 -0.96 -18.31 14.24
CA HIS A 153 -2.23 -18.93 13.84
C HIS A 153 -3.34 -18.71 14.87
N LYS A 154 -2.99 -18.55 16.13
CA LYS A 154 -3.92 -18.28 17.23
C LYS A 154 -4.19 -16.80 17.45
N ASP A 155 -3.60 -15.94 16.62
CA ASP A 155 -3.68 -14.48 16.75
C ASP A 155 -3.27 -13.94 18.11
N GLU A 156 -2.27 -14.59 18.73
CA GLU A 156 -1.81 -14.24 20.08
C GLU A 156 -1.22 -12.82 20.18
N TYR A 157 -0.88 -12.20 19.06
CA TYR A 157 -0.32 -10.85 18.97
C TYR A 157 -1.32 -9.80 18.47
N GLY A 158 -2.61 -10.17 18.33
CA GLY A 158 -3.65 -9.23 17.93
C GLY A 158 -3.51 -8.66 16.51
N LEU A 159 -2.86 -9.41 15.59
CA LEU A 159 -2.64 -8.97 14.20
C LEU A 159 -3.94 -8.84 13.42
N LYS A 160 -4.91 -9.73 13.68
CA LYS A 160 -6.20 -9.68 13.01
C LYS A 160 -6.99 -8.42 13.39
N PRO A 161 -7.27 -8.13 14.69
CA PRO A 161 -7.96 -6.91 15.05
C PRO A 161 -7.20 -5.65 14.64
N MET A 162 -5.85 -5.61 14.73
CA MET A 162 -5.08 -4.49 14.20
C MET A 162 -5.30 -4.30 12.70
N GLY A 163 -5.33 -5.39 11.93
CA GLY A 163 -5.58 -5.35 10.49
C GLY A 163 -6.99 -4.87 10.15
N ASP A 164 -8.01 -5.39 10.83
CA ASP A 164 -9.41 -5.01 10.64
C ASP A 164 -9.62 -3.51 10.92
N ILE A 165 -9.06 -3.00 12.02
CA ILE A 165 -9.12 -1.58 12.37
C ILE A 165 -8.36 -0.73 11.34
N THR A 166 -7.16 -1.15 10.94
CA THR A 166 -6.34 -0.41 9.98
C THR A 166 -7.04 -0.33 8.61
N ALA A 167 -7.68 -1.40 8.15
CA ALA A 167 -8.46 -1.39 6.91
C ALA A 167 -9.62 -0.38 6.98
N GLU A 168 -10.35 -0.35 8.10
CA GLU A 168 -11.43 0.63 8.31
C GLU A 168 -10.87 2.07 8.39
N MET A 169 -9.69 2.28 8.98
CA MET A 169 -9.02 3.59 9.03
C MET A 169 -8.65 4.08 7.62
N ILE A 170 -8.12 3.21 6.74
CA ILE A 170 -7.80 3.54 5.35
C ILE A 170 -9.06 4.01 4.63
N LYS A 171 -10.14 3.25 4.74
CA LYS A 171 -11.44 3.57 4.15
C LYS A 171 -11.96 4.93 4.61
N LYS A 172 -12.07 5.14 5.92
CA LYS A 172 -12.59 6.40 6.50
C LYS A 172 -11.73 7.61 6.15
N ALA A 173 -10.41 7.47 6.12
CA ALA A 173 -9.50 8.54 5.74
C ALA A 173 -9.73 9.02 4.30
N VAL A 174 -9.95 8.09 3.36
CA VAL A 174 -10.27 8.44 1.96
C VAL A 174 -11.71 8.96 1.84
N GLU A 175 -12.67 8.39 2.56
CA GLU A 175 -14.05 8.86 2.61
C GLU A 175 -14.17 10.31 3.13
N ALA A 176 -13.30 10.73 4.06
CA ALA A 176 -13.26 12.12 4.53
C ALA A 176 -13.02 13.10 3.36
N TYR A 177 -12.09 12.78 2.47
CA TYR A 177 -11.85 13.56 1.24
C TYR A 177 -13.03 13.48 0.26
N VAL A 178 -13.49 12.25 -0.03
CA VAL A 178 -14.51 12.00 -1.07
C VAL A 178 -15.83 12.67 -0.73
N SER A 179 -16.28 12.56 0.53
CA SER A 179 -17.55 13.09 1.00
C SER A 179 -17.46 14.52 1.52
N GLY A 180 -16.25 15.03 1.82
CA GLY A 180 -16.05 16.30 2.51
C GLY A 180 -16.55 16.29 3.96
N ASN A 181 -16.72 15.10 4.58
CA ASN A 181 -17.24 14.94 5.92
C ASN A 181 -16.11 14.74 6.94
N SER A 182 -15.79 15.77 7.72
CA SER A 182 -14.75 15.74 8.75
C SER A 182 -15.00 14.71 9.87
N LYS A 183 -16.23 14.20 10.02
CA LYS A 183 -16.54 13.14 10.97
C LYS A 183 -15.74 11.88 10.69
N HIS A 184 -15.60 11.48 9.40
CA HIS A 184 -14.78 10.33 9.02
C HIS A 184 -13.30 10.52 9.39
N ALA A 185 -12.79 11.74 9.22
CA ALA A 185 -11.42 12.08 9.64
C ALA A 185 -11.26 11.94 11.16
N SER A 186 -12.16 12.54 11.94
CA SER A 186 -12.12 12.46 13.41
C SER A 186 -12.23 11.01 13.91
N GLU A 187 -13.10 10.19 13.32
CA GLU A 187 -13.23 8.77 13.65
C GLU A 187 -11.93 8.01 13.39
N THR A 188 -11.26 8.28 12.26
CA THR A 188 -9.96 7.67 11.95
C THR A 188 -8.91 7.99 13.02
N LEU A 189 -8.84 9.25 13.48
CA LEU A 189 -7.89 9.64 14.52
C LEU A 189 -8.19 8.99 15.87
N VAL A 190 -9.46 8.79 16.21
CA VAL A 190 -9.86 8.10 17.45
C VAL A 190 -9.47 6.62 17.41
N MET A 191 -9.62 5.94 16.27
CA MET A 191 -9.27 4.53 16.10
C MET A 191 -7.77 4.27 16.31
N MET A 192 -6.90 5.28 16.15
CA MET A 192 -5.47 5.15 16.41
C MET A 192 -5.15 4.80 17.88
N ASN A 193 -6.00 5.20 18.83
CA ASN A 193 -5.81 4.85 20.24
C ASN A 193 -5.93 3.33 20.47
N GLU A 194 -6.85 2.68 19.77
CA GLU A 194 -7.02 1.23 19.85
C GLU A 194 -5.85 0.49 19.18
N ILE A 195 -5.40 0.97 18.01
CA ILE A 195 -4.19 0.45 17.36
C ILE A 195 -2.98 0.56 18.28
N GLN A 196 -2.78 1.71 18.95
CA GLN A 196 -1.66 1.90 19.87
C GLN A 196 -1.73 0.92 21.05
N SER A 197 -2.90 0.71 21.62
CA SER A 197 -3.10 -0.25 22.73
C SER A 197 -2.78 -1.68 22.32
N LEU A 198 -3.24 -2.11 21.14
CA LEU A 198 -2.95 -3.43 20.58
C LEU A 198 -1.46 -3.61 20.28
N TYR A 199 -0.84 -2.58 19.69
CA TYR A 199 0.60 -2.56 19.40
C TYR A 199 1.42 -2.70 20.70
N ASP A 200 1.15 -1.90 21.71
CA ASP A 200 1.87 -1.93 22.99
C ASP A 200 1.73 -3.29 23.69
N THR A 201 0.53 -3.89 23.63
CA THR A 201 0.26 -5.23 24.15
C THR A 201 1.09 -6.29 23.42
N ALA A 202 1.11 -6.24 22.09
CA ALA A 202 1.88 -7.17 21.26
C ALA A 202 3.39 -7.05 21.51
N VAL A 203 3.90 -5.81 21.58
CA VAL A 203 5.33 -5.55 21.86
C VAL A 203 5.70 -6.02 23.28
N ALA A 204 4.87 -5.77 24.30
CA ALA A 204 5.10 -6.24 25.66
C ALA A 204 5.17 -7.77 25.71
N LYS A 205 4.26 -8.45 24.99
CA LYS A 205 4.25 -9.91 24.89
C LYS A 205 5.52 -10.45 24.22
N ILE A 206 5.95 -9.85 23.11
CA ILE A 206 7.20 -10.21 22.44
C ILE A 206 8.39 -10.06 23.39
N LYS A 207 8.50 -8.90 24.06
CA LYS A 207 9.59 -8.63 25.01
C LYS A 207 9.64 -9.64 26.17
N SER A 208 8.50 -10.09 26.67
CA SER A 208 8.43 -11.05 27.77
C SER A 208 8.74 -12.49 27.36
N SER A 209 8.61 -12.82 26.08
CA SER A 209 8.80 -14.18 25.56
C SER A 209 10.10 -14.38 24.79
N VAL A 210 10.89 -13.32 24.53
CA VAL A 210 12.13 -13.40 23.76
C VAL A 210 13.21 -14.19 24.48
N ASN A 211 13.87 -15.10 23.74
CA ASN A 211 15.06 -15.84 24.17
C ASN A 211 15.92 -16.17 22.94
N ASP A 212 17.12 -16.72 23.16
CA ASP A 212 18.09 -17.00 22.10
C ASP A 212 17.57 -17.97 21.01
N GLN A 213 16.58 -18.81 21.33
CA GLN A 213 16.02 -19.78 20.40
C GLN A 213 14.92 -19.20 19.49
N ASN A 214 14.22 -18.14 19.95
CA ASN A 214 13.06 -17.60 19.25
C ASN A 214 13.22 -16.16 18.77
N ILE A 215 14.34 -15.49 19.06
CA ILE A 215 14.57 -14.08 18.74
C ILE A 215 14.36 -13.77 17.25
N ILE A 216 14.81 -14.65 16.35
CA ILE A 216 14.66 -14.47 14.92
C ILE A 216 13.17 -14.47 14.54
N ASN A 217 12.42 -15.44 15.08
CA ASN A 217 10.98 -15.58 14.83
C ASN A 217 10.20 -14.37 15.32
N LEU A 218 10.50 -13.93 16.55
CA LEU A 218 9.82 -12.78 17.15
C LEU A 218 10.16 -11.46 16.44
N THR A 219 11.37 -11.34 15.88
CA THR A 219 11.73 -10.19 15.04
C THR A 219 10.89 -10.14 13.76
N GLY A 220 10.62 -11.28 13.14
CA GLY A 220 9.71 -11.35 11.96
C GLY A 220 8.28 -10.95 12.31
N ILE A 221 7.76 -11.42 13.45
CA ILE A 221 6.44 -11.05 13.95
C ILE A 221 6.37 -9.54 14.26
N LEU A 222 7.37 -9.02 14.94
CA LEU A 222 7.45 -7.59 15.25
C LEU A 222 7.44 -6.76 13.97
N SER A 223 8.18 -7.18 12.93
CA SER A 223 8.18 -6.50 11.62
C SER A 223 6.78 -6.44 10.99
N ILE A 224 5.98 -7.51 11.08
CA ILE A 224 4.60 -7.51 10.59
C ILE A 224 3.75 -6.49 11.38
N ILE A 225 3.84 -6.53 12.72
CA ILE A 225 3.11 -5.62 13.61
C ILE A 225 3.45 -4.16 13.31
N GLU A 226 4.74 -3.86 13.13
CA GLU A 226 5.22 -2.52 12.79
C GLU A 226 4.69 -2.04 11.44
N HIS A 227 4.62 -2.91 10.43
CA HIS A 227 4.06 -2.54 9.12
C HIS A 227 2.54 -2.27 9.20
N VAL A 228 1.80 -3.03 10.00
CA VAL A 228 0.37 -2.77 10.23
C VAL A 228 0.17 -1.43 10.95
N LYS A 229 0.97 -1.18 12.01
CA LYS A 229 0.92 0.11 12.72
C LYS A 229 1.30 1.28 11.81
N ALA A 230 2.35 1.15 11.00
CA ALA A 230 2.75 2.17 10.03
C ALA A 230 1.64 2.46 9.01
N SER A 231 0.85 1.44 8.64
CA SER A 231 -0.32 1.63 7.77
C SER A 231 -1.42 2.45 8.46
N ALA A 232 -1.65 2.24 9.76
CA ALA A 232 -2.57 3.06 10.55
C ALA A 232 -2.08 4.51 10.69
N ASP A 233 -0.78 4.72 10.92
CA ASP A 233 -0.16 6.06 11.00
C ASP A 233 -0.34 6.83 9.68
N ILE A 234 -0.18 6.17 8.52
CA ILE A 234 -0.43 6.78 7.20
C ILE A 234 -1.91 7.15 7.05
N SER A 235 -2.83 6.30 7.50
CA SER A 235 -4.27 6.57 7.46
C SER A 235 -4.62 7.81 8.30
N CYS A 236 -4.03 7.97 9.48
CA CYS A 236 -4.15 9.18 10.29
C CYS A 236 -3.57 10.41 9.56
N SER A 237 -2.44 10.26 8.87
CA SER A 237 -1.85 11.35 8.07
C SER A 237 -2.79 11.82 6.96
N ILE A 238 -3.46 10.91 6.27
CA ILE A 238 -4.50 11.25 5.28
C ILE A 238 -5.64 11.99 5.97
N ALA A 239 -6.20 11.42 7.04
CA ALA A 239 -7.36 11.97 7.75
C ALA A 239 -7.12 13.38 8.30
N SER A 240 -5.94 13.63 8.86
CA SER A 240 -5.58 14.92 9.49
C SER A 240 -5.67 16.12 8.54
N ASN A 241 -5.68 15.90 7.21
CA ASN A 241 -5.88 16.97 6.24
C ASN A 241 -7.34 17.43 6.11
N PHE A 242 -8.27 16.71 6.75
CA PHE A 242 -9.73 16.90 6.59
C PHE A 242 -10.47 17.13 7.92
N CYS A 243 -9.72 17.36 9.02
CA CYS A 243 -10.26 17.74 10.33
C CYS A 243 -10.57 19.22 10.45
#